data_a156322e2f714ff6c2b4855c3b6aed6e
#
_entry.id   a156322e2f714ff6c2b4855c3b6aed6e
#
_cell.length_a   1.000
_cell.length_b   1.000
_cell.length_c   1.000
_cell.angle_alpha   90.00
_cell.angle_beta   90.00
_cell.angle_gamma   90.00
#
_symmetry.space_group_name_H-M   'P 1'
#
loop_
_entity.id
_entity.type
_entity.pdbx_description
1 polymer ?
#
loop_
_entity_poly.entity_id
_entity_poly.type
_entity_poly.pdbx_seq_one_letter_code
_entity_poly.pdbx_strand_id
1 'polypeptide(L)'
;RVANSAREGVRAAGGVPFTFGTITVSDGVSMGHEGMKASLVSREVIADSIETVCFAERMDAVISVGGCDKNGPGSLMAMARLNIPALYVYGGSINTGRYQGQTINAQDVMEGVGTYLAGDISLEELRGMERVVCPGEGACPGMFTANTMATAAEALGMAVPGSASVPAADSRNMQGARAAGAVLVNALREGI
;
A
#
# COMPACT_ATOMS: atom_id res chain seq x y z
N ARG A 1 -9.23 5.93 6.39
CA ARG A 1 -10.40 5.05 6.19
C ARG A 1 -10.00 3.61 6.44
N VAL A 2 -9.09 3.01 5.66
CA VAL A 2 -8.64 1.61 5.78
C VAL A 2 -8.16 1.28 7.20
N ALA A 3 -7.25 2.06 7.76
CA ALA A 3 -6.76 1.86 9.13
C ALA A 3 -7.87 1.93 10.19
N ASN A 4 -8.89 2.78 10.00
CA ASN A 4 -10.03 2.83 10.90
C ASN A 4 -10.87 1.55 10.81
N SER A 5 -11.09 1.02 9.61
CA SER A 5 -11.80 -0.25 9.42
C SER A 5 -11.05 -1.43 10.08
N ALA A 6 -9.72 -1.46 9.97
CA ALA A 6 -8.92 -2.46 10.70
C ALA A 6 -9.10 -2.35 12.22
N ARG A 7 -9.04 -1.13 12.77
CA ARG A 7 -9.31 -0.88 14.20
C ARG A 7 -10.70 -1.32 14.65
N GLU A 8 -11.71 -1.07 13.82
CA GLU A 8 -13.08 -1.53 14.10
C GLU A 8 -13.15 -3.07 14.12
N GLY A 9 -12.46 -3.74 13.20
CA GLY A 9 -12.36 -5.20 13.19
C GLY A 9 -11.72 -5.76 14.46
N VAL A 10 -10.61 -5.16 14.91
CA VAL A 10 -9.93 -5.53 16.15
C VAL A 10 -10.87 -5.36 17.36
N ARG A 11 -11.56 -4.20 17.48
CA ARG A 11 -12.50 -3.94 18.58
C ARG A 11 -13.69 -4.90 18.56
N ALA A 12 -14.25 -5.13 17.38
CA ALA A 12 -15.40 -6.05 17.24
C ALA A 12 -15.05 -7.47 17.64
N ALA A 13 -13.80 -7.90 17.48
CA ALA A 13 -13.29 -9.17 17.95
C ALA A 13 -12.83 -9.16 19.43
N GLY A 14 -12.94 -8.03 20.14
CA GLY A 14 -12.61 -7.89 21.56
C GLY A 14 -11.13 -7.58 21.83
N GLY A 15 -10.37 -7.15 20.81
CA GLY A 15 -9.01 -6.65 20.97
C GLY A 15 -8.98 -5.14 21.26
N VAL A 16 -7.82 -4.64 21.71
CA VAL A 16 -7.57 -3.21 21.94
C VAL A 16 -6.58 -2.68 20.91
N PRO A 17 -7.05 -1.93 19.90
CA PRO A 17 -6.14 -1.42 18.86
C PRO A 17 -5.39 -0.19 19.36
N PHE A 18 -4.09 -0.25 19.30
CA PHE A 18 -3.17 0.88 19.41
C PHE A 18 -2.74 1.32 18.00
N THR A 19 -2.55 2.61 17.76
CA THR A 19 -2.21 3.10 16.42
C THR A 19 -1.03 4.06 16.50
N PHE A 20 -0.02 3.78 15.70
CA PHE A 20 1.12 4.67 15.47
C PHE A 20 1.38 4.79 13.97
N GLY A 21 2.21 5.73 13.58
CA GLY A 21 2.60 5.94 12.19
C GLY A 21 4.09 5.73 11.98
N THR A 22 4.46 5.34 10.78
CA THR A 22 5.84 5.36 10.31
C THR A 22 5.96 6.23 9.07
N ILE A 23 7.18 6.48 8.62
CA ILE A 23 7.43 7.28 7.43
C ILE A 23 6.94 6.60 6.15
N THR A 24 6.73 7.40 5.13
CA THR A 24 6.49 6.95 3.76
C THR A 24 7.26 7.84 2.79
N VAL A 25 7.99 7.25 1.87
CA VAL A 25 8.49 7.92 0.67
C VAL A 25 7.62 7.48 -0.50
N SER A 26 7.07 8.44 -1.22
CA SER A 26 6.32 8.15 -2.45
C SER A 26 7.27 8.12 -3.63
N ASP A 27 7.50 6.95 -4.20
CA ASP A 27 8.34 6.78 -5.39
C ASP A 27 7.79 7.57 -6.58
N GLY A 28 6.47 7.64 -6.74
CA GLY A 28 5.83 8.42 -7.79
C GLY A 28 6.09 9.94 -7.68
N VAL A 29 6.21 10.47 -6.47
CA VAL A 29 6.56 11.88 -6.23
C VAL A 29 8.06 12.11 -6.34
N SER A 30 8.86 11.14 -5.91
CA SER A 30 10.33 11.25 -5.87
C SER A 30 11.00 10.92 -7.20
N MET A 31 10.28 10.31 -8.14
CA MET A 31 10.81 9.86 -9.41
C MET A 31 11.34 11.04 -10.24
N GLY A 32 12.49 10.85 -10.90
CA GLY A 32 13.11 11.84 -11.79
C GLY A 32 13.92 12.94 -11.09
N HIS A 33 14.07 12.92 -9.76
CA HIS A 33 14.92 13.85 -9.02
C HIS A 33 15.71 13.19 -7.89
N GLU A 34 16.60 13.94 -7.24
CA GLU A 34 17.51 13.44 -6.19
C GLU A 34 16.80 12.78 -4.99
N GLY A 35 15.55 13.14 -4.71
CA GLY A 35 14.76 12.55 -3.63
C GLY A 35 14.54 11.04 -3.79
N MET A 36 14.62 10.52 -5.00
CA MET A 36 14.49 9.07 -5.26
C MET A 36 15.56 8.24 -4.55
N LYS A 37 16.73 8.83 -4.25
CA LYS A 37 17.80 8.17 -3.48
C LYS A 37 17.37 7.79 -2.07
N ALA A 38 16.36 8.46 -1.49
CA ALA A 38 15.81 8.15 -0.18
C ALA A 38 14.79 6.99 -0.22
N SER A 39 14.28 6.62 -1.40
CA SER A 39 13.24 5.57 -1.51
C SER A 39 13.71 4.25 -0.93
N LEU A 40 14.82 3.68 -1.40
CA LEU A 40 15.30 2.38 -0.93
C LEU A 40 15.63 2.38 0.57
N VAL A 41 16.24 3.45 1.05
CA VAL A 41 16.59 3.61 2.48
C VAL A 41 15.35 3.62 3.37
N SER A 42 14.25 4.18 2.89
CA SER A 42 13.00 4.24 3.66
C SER A 42 12.46 2.87 4.05
N ARG A 43 12.75 1.81 3.29
CA ARG A 43 12.37 0.44 3.62
C ARG A 43 12.91 0.00 4.97
N GLU A 44 14.20 0.23 5.23
CA GLU A 44 14.86 -0.11 6.49
C GLU A 44 14.29 0.73 7.64
N VAL A 45 14.15 2.04 7.43
CA VAL A 45 13.59 2.94 8.44
C VAL A 45 12.15 2.57 8.82
N ILE A 46 11.33 2.16 7.85
CA ILE A 46 9.98 1.66 8.09
C ILE A 46 10.05 0.40 8.95
N ALA A 47 10.87 -0.57 8.55
CA ALA A 47 11.01 -1.83 9.27
C ALA A 47 11.47 -1.60 10.71
N ASP A 48 12.52 -0.82 10.91
CA ASP A 48 13.12 -0.52 12.21
C ASP A 48 12.13 0.24 13.11
N SER A 49 11.37 1.19 12.55
CA SER A 49 10.38 1.95 13.34
C SER A 49 9.22 1.09 13.82
N ILE A 50 8.71 0.19 12.98
CA ILE A 50 7.63 -0.74 13.35
C ILE A 50 8.15 -1.73 14.42
N GLU A 51 9.29 -2.34 14.17
CA GLU A 51 9.93 -3.28 15.11
C GLU A 51 10.16 -2.64 16.47
N THR A 52 10.76 -1.43 16.49
CA THR A 52 11.08 -0.70 17.72
C THR A 52 9.83 -0.42 18.56
N VAL A 53 8.76 0.10 17.94
CA VAL A 53 7.53 0.43 18.66
C VAL A 53 6.84 -0.85 19.15
N CYS A 54 6.66 -1.84 18.30
CA CYS A 54 5.97 -3.07 18.69
C CYS A 54 6.72 -3.82 19.80
N PHE A 55 8.04 -3.85 19.75
CA PHE A 55 8.86 -4.47 20.78
C PHE A 55 8.82 -3.69 22.10
N ALA A 56 9.00 -2.36 22.05
CA ALA A 56 9.05 -1.51 23.24
C ALA A 56 7.70 -1.48 23.98
N GLU A 57 6.61 -1.38 23.23
CA GLU A 57 5.26 -1.31 23.78
C GLU A 57 4.65 -2.71 24.03
N ARG A 58 5.41 -3.78 23.80
CA ARG A 58 5.00 -5.17 24.04
C ARG A 58 3.68 -5.53 23.35
N MET A 59 3.56 -5.16 22.07
CA MET A 59 2.38 -5.47 21.27
C MET A 59 2.25 -6.98 21.06
N ASP A 60 1.03 -7.50 21.18
CA ASP A 60 0.74 -8.93 20.99
C ASP A 60 0.69 -9.30 19.51
N ALA A 61 0.31 -8.37 18.65
CA ALA A 61 0.19 -8.56 17.21
C ALA A 61 0.30 -7.23 16.46
N VAL A 62 0.53 -7.27 15.15
CA VAL A 62 0.61 -6.06 14.32
C VAL A 62 -0.19 -6.16 13.03
N ILE A 63 -0.93 -5.10 12.70
CA ILE A 63 -1.49 -4.86 11.36
C ILE A 63 -0.80 -3.64 10.77
N SER A 64 -0.09 -3.84 9.68
CA SER A 64 0.49 -2.72 8.93
C SER A 64 -0.40 -2.37 7.73
N VAL A 65 -0.76 -1.11 7.61
CA VAL A 65 -1.50 -0.58 6.45
C VAL A 65 -0.54 0.27 5.62
N GLY A 66 -0.35 -0.12 4.39
CA GLY A 66 0.57 0.58 3.49
C GLY A 66 0.10 0.55 2.04
N GLY A 67 0.66 1.41 1.21
CA GLY A 67 0.25 1.51 -0.18
C GLY A 67 1.34 2.02 -1.13
N CYS A 68 2.48 2.47 -0.63
CA CYS A 68 3.58 2.91 -1.48
C CYS A 68 4.70 1.86 -1.54
N ASP A 69 5.64 2.06 -2.46
CA ASP A 69 6.66 1.11 -2.92
C ASP A 69 7.39 0.39 -1.77
N LYS A 70 7.90 1.13 -0.80
CA LYS A 70 8.69 0.58 0.30
C LYS A 70 7.89 0.23 1.55
N ASN A 71 6.59 0.62 1.61
CA ASN A 71 5.74 0.29 2.76
C ASN A 71 5.53 -1.22 2.91
N GLY A 72 5.20 -1.92 1.81
CA GLY A 72 5.02 -3.36 1.81
C GLY A 72 6.28 -4.11 2.27
N PRO A 73 7.41 -3.97 1.56
CA PRO A 73 8.66 -4.63 1.95
C PRO A 73 9.10 -4.31 3.38
N GLY A 74 9.08 -3.03 3.78
CA GLY A 74 9.46 -2.63 5.14
C GLY A 74 8.56 -3.23 6.22
N SER A 75 7.25 -3.28 5.95
CA SER A 75 6.29 -3.91 6.87
C SER A 75 6.53 -5.41 7.01
N LEU A 76 6.72 -6.12 5.90
CA LEU A 76 6.98 -7.57 5.91
C LEU A 76 8.30 -7.89 6.61
N MET A 77 9.33 -7.07 6.43
CA MET A 77 10.59 -7.21 7.15
C MET A 77 10.40 -7.06 8.67
N ALA A 78 9.66 -6.05 9.12
CA ALA A 78 9.36 -5.87 10.53
C ALA A 78 8.58 -7.04 11.11
N MET A 79 7.55 -7.51 10.39
CA MET A 79 6.74 -8.66 10.79
C MET A 79 7.58 -9.92 10.95
N ALA A 80 8.49 -10.19 10.00
CA ALA A 80 9.39 -11.33 10.07
C ALA A 80 10.39 -11.25 11.24
N ARG A 81 10.87 -10.04 11.57
CA ARG A 81 11.78 -9.81 12.70
C ARG A 81 11.09 -9.92 14.04
N LEU A 82 9.89 -9.37 14.16
CA LEU A 82 9.09 -9.40 15.39
C LEU A 82 8.63 -10.83 15.76
N ASN A 83 8.38 -11.66 14.76
CA ASN A 83 7.90 -13.03 14.93
C ASN A 83 6.67 -13.13 15.88
N ILE A 84 5.74 -12.21 15.72
CA ILE A 84 4.43 -12.20 16.36
C ILE A 84 3.35 -12.29 15.28
N PRO A 85 2.10 -12.67 15.61
CA PRO A 85 1.00 -12.66 14.66
C PRO A 85 0.89 -11.32 13.94
N ALA A 86 0.89 -11.34 12.61
CA ALA A 86 0.98 -10.11 11.83
C ALA A 86 0.24 -10.21 10.49
N LEU A 87 -0.38 -9.11 10.06
CA LEU A 87 -1.02 -9.01 8.75
C LEU A 87 -0.68 -7.68 8.08
N TYR A 88 -0.40 -7.76 6.78
CA TYR A 88 -0.29 -6.61 5.91
C TYR A 88 -1.64 -6.31 5.26
N VAL A 89 -2.07 -5.06 5.29
CA VAL A 89 -3.26 -4.58 4.62
C VAL A 89 -2.86 -3.58 3.55
N TYR A 90 -3.10 -3.93 2.31
CA TYR A 90 -2.84 -3.04 1.19
C TYR A 90 -3.89 -1.93 1.12
N GLY A 91 -3.44 -0.68 1.00
CA GLY A 91 -4.33 0.48 0.89
C GLY A 91 -5.13 0.53 -0.42
N GLY A 92 -4.78 -0.31 -1.38
CA GLY A 92 -5.44 -0.44 -2.67
C GLY A 92 -4.82 0.44 -3.77
N SER A 93 -4.94 0.00 -5.01
CA SER A 93 -4.50 0.76 -6.19
C SER A 93 -5.48 1.90 -6.51
N ILE A 94 -4.95 2.96 -7.14
CA ILE A 94 -5.78 4.01 -7.72
C ILE A 94 -6.49 3.47 -8.98
N ASN A 95 -7.65 4.01 -9.29
CA ASN A 95 -8.36 3.66 -10.52
C ASN A 95 -7.62 4.23 -11.74
N THR A 96 -7.87 3.62 -12.91
CA THR A 96 -7.42 4.14 -14.20
C THR A 96 -8.20 5.39 -14.59
N GLY A 97 -7.56 6.29 -15.30
CA GLY A 97 -8.19 7.48 -15.88
C GLY A 97 -8.82 7.21 -17.25
N ARG A 98 -9.44 8.24 -17.81
CA ARG A 98 -9.95 8.24 -19.19
C ARG A 98 -9.51 9.49 -19.92
N TYR A 99 -8.90 9.31 -21.07
CA TYR A 99 -8.49 10.37 -21.96
C TYR A 99 -8.95 10.08 -23.37
N GLN A 100 -9.66 11.01 -24.02
CA GLN A 100 -10.19 10.87 -25.38
C GLN A 100 -10.95 9.54 -25.60
N GLY A 101 -11.73 9.10 -24.60
CA GLY A 101 -12.52 7.85 -24.68
C GLY A 101 -11.73 6.57 -24.37
N GLN A 102 -10.42 6.63 -24.26
CA GLN A 102 -9.56 5.50 -23.92
C GLN A 102 -9.29 5.44 -22.41
N THR A 103 -9.17 4.24 -21.86
CA THR A 103 -8.72 4.01 -20.50
C THR A 103 -7.20 4.12 -20.47
N ILE A 104 -6.67 4.95 -19.59
CA ILE A 104 -5.22 5.18 -19.42
C ILE A 104 -4.81 5.03 -17.96
N ASN A 105 -3.55 4.66 -17.75
CA ASN A 105 -2.91 4.56 -16.44
C ASN A 105 -1.56 5.29 -16.43
N ALA A 106 -0.84 5.29 -15.31
CA ALA A 106 0.42 6.01 -15.19
C ALA A 106 1.49 5.55 -16.21
N GLN A 107 1.48 4.30 -16.64
CA GLN A 107 2.40 3.81 -17.66
C GLN A 107 2.17 4.51 -19.00
N ASP A 108 0.91 4.71 -19.39
CA ASP A 108 0.57 5.39 -20.64
C ASP A 108 1.12 6.84 -20.66
N VAL A 109 1.14 7.52 -19.49
CA VAL A 109 1.72 8.87 -19.40
C VAL A 109 3.25 8.81 -19.46
N MET A 110 3.89 7.82 -18.82
CA MET A 110 5.33 7.65 -18.91
C MET A 110 5.78 7.39 -20.36
N GLU A 111 5.05 6.54 -21.08
CA GLU A 111 5.27 6.30 -22.51
C GLU A 111 4.95 7.55 -23.33
N GLY A 112 3.93 8.31 -22.95
CA GLY A 112 3.54 9.59 -23.54
C GLY A 112 4.66 10.64 -23.50
N VAL A 113 5.51 10.63 -22.47
CA VAL A 113 6.70 11.50 -22.42
C VAL A 113 7.65 11.17 -23.58
N GLY A 114 7.90 9.89 -23.83
CA GLY A 114 8.72 9.44 -24.97
C GLY A 114 8.11 9.85 -26.30
N THR A 115 6.80 9.67 -26.47
CA THR A 115 6.03 10.05 -27.66
C THR A 115 6.06 11.56 -27.89
N TYR A 116 5.97 12.36 -26.82
CA TYR A 116 6.13 13.81 -26.89
C TYR A 116 7.55 14.21 -27.33
N LEU A 117 8.57 13.58 -26.77
CA LEU A 117 9.96 13.86 -27.15
C LEU A 117 10.28 13.48 -28.61
N ALA A 118 9.59 12.46 -29.13
CA ALA A 118 9.65 12.08 -30.55
C ALA A 118 8.91 13.05 -31.46
N GLY A 119 8.06 13.92 -30.93
CA GLY A 119 7.26 14.88 -31.69
C GLY A 119 5.94 14.35 -32.22
N ASP A 120 5.51 13.15 -31.76
CA ASP A 120 4.31 12.48 -32.24
C ASP A 120 3.03 12.97 -31.53
N ILE A 121 3.16 13.55 -30.33
CA ILE A 121 2.07 14.23 -29.61
C ILE A 121 2.51 15.62 -29.13
N SER A 122 1.54 16.51 -28.93
CA SER A 122 1.77 17.85 -28.40
C SER A 122 1.94 17.83 -26.86
N LEU A 123 2.55 18.89 -26.32
CA LEU A 123 2.63 19.10 -24.87
C LEU A 123 1.23 19.23 -24.25
N GLU A 124 0.26 19.75 -24.98
CA GLU A 124 -1.12 19.90 -24.51
C GLU A 124 -1.79 18.52 -24.33
N GLU A 125 -1.57 17.60 -25.27
CA GLU A 125 -2.05 16.22 -25.18
C GLU A 125 -1.42 15.50 -24.00
N LEU A 126 -0.10 15.56 -23.83
CA LEU A 126 0.59 14.97 -22.69
C LEU A 126 0.03 15.50 -21.35
N ARG A 127 -0.11 16.82 -21.22
CA ARG A 127 -0.72 17.45 -20.04
C ARG A 127 -2.19 17.07 -19.85
N GLY A 128 -2.91 16.82 -20.93
CA GLY A 128 -4.28 16.30 -20.89
C GLY A 128 -4.35 14.93 -20.25
N MET A 129 -3.43 14.05 -20.62
CA MET A 129 -3.29 12.72 -20.03
C MET A 129 -2.91 12.80 -18.54
N GLU A 130 -1.91 13.61 -18.18
CA GLU A 130 -1.46 13.80 -16.79
C GLU A 130 -2.59 14.20 -15.84
N ARG A 131 -3.50 15.07 -16.29
CA ARG A 131 -4.61 15.58 -15.46
C ARG A 131 -5.65 14.53 -15.07
N VAL A 132 -5.75 13.46 -15.85
CA VAL A 132 -6.85 12.49 -15.70
C VAL A 132 -6.38 11.08 -15.34
N VAL A 133 -5.08 10.80 -15.42
CA VAL A 133 -4.54 9.44 -15.34
C VAL A 133 -4.68 8.80 -13.96
N CYS A 134 -4.69 9.58 -12.90
CA CYS A 134 -4.75 9.11 -11.51
C CYS A 134 -5.97 9.71 -10.77
N PRO A 135 -7.20 9.28 -11.10
CA PRO A 135 -8.40 9.82 -10.48
C PRO A 135 -8.64 9.23 -9.10
N GLY A 136 -8.89 10.09 -8.12
CA GLY A 136 -9.31 9.65 -6.79
C GLY A 136 -8.16 9.27 -5.87
N GLU A 137 -8.35 8.22 -5.08
CA GLU A 137 -7.42 7.76 -4.05
C GLU A 137 -6.81 6.39 -4.39
N GLY A 138 -5.60 6.13 -3.90
CA GLY A 138 -4.94 4.84 -4.04
C GLY A 138 -3.44 4.92 -4.28
N ALA A 139 -2.80 3.76 -4.30
CA ALA A 139 -1.41 3.59 -4.70
C ALA A 139 -1.28 3.51 -6.24
N CYS A 140 -0.08 3.24 -6.73
CA CYS A 140 0.21 3.16 -8.17
C CYS A 140 -0.84 2.36 -8.96
N PRO A 141 -1.27 2.84 -10.14
CA PRO A 141 -2.31 2.21 -10.97
C PRO A 141 -1.78 1.08 -11.87
N GLY A 142 -0.69 0.46 -11.51
CA GLY A 142 -0.07 -0.63 -12.26
C GLY A 142 0.54 -1.68 -11.33
N MET A 143 0.95 -2.82 -11.88
CA MET A 143 1.64 -3.89 -11.15
C MET A 143 3.12 -3.51 -10.89
N PHE A 144 3.32 -2.35 -10.25
CA PHE A 144 4.62 -1.92 -9.74
C PHE A 144 4.90 -2.56 -8.37
N THR A 145 5.91 -2.11 -7.65
CA THR A 145 6.32 -2.75 -6.41
C THR A 145 5.22 -2.80 -5.34
N ALA A 146 4.43 -1.73 -5.18
CA ALA A 146 3.36 -1.71 -4.17
C ALA A 146 2.33 -2.84 -4.38
N ASN A 147 1.85 -3.01 -5.60
CA ASN A 147 0.88 -4.06 -5.95
C ASN A 147 1.52 -5.45 -5.94
N THR A 148 2.74 -5.57 -6.46
CA THR A 148 3.50 -6.83 -6.45
C THR A 148 3.76 -7.30 -5.03
N MET A 149 4.17 -6.41 -4.13
CA MET A 149 4.40 -6.77 -2.73
C MET A 149 3.11 -7.07 -1.98
N ALA A 150 2.00 -6.42 -2.31
CA ALA A 150 0.70 -6.82 -1.77
C ALA A 150 0.32 -8.25 -2.19
N THR A 151 0.52 -8.60 -3.47
CA THR A 151 0.30 -9.96 -3.98
C THR A 151 1.25 -10.97 -3.33
N ALA A 152 2.52 -10.60 -3.14
CA ALA A 152 3.49 -11.45 -2.45
C ALA A 152 3.10 -11.68 -0.99
N ALA A 153 2.65 -10.63 -0.28
CA ALA A 153 2.16 -10.75 1.10
C ALA A 153 0.97 -11.72 1.19
N GLU A 154 0.05 -11.66 0.24
CA GLU A 154 -1.09 -12.59 0.16
C GLU A 154 -0.62 -14.03 -0.12
N ALA A 155 0.29 -14.22 -1.07
CA ALA A 155 0.85 -15.54 -1.38
C ALA A 155 1.64 -16.16 -0.23
N LEU A 156 2.28 -15.33 0.61
CA LEU A 156 2.99 -15.73 1.82
C LEU A 156 2.08 -15.99 3.03
N GLY A 157 0.77 -15.76 2.91
CA GLY A 157 -0.16 -15.86 4.02
C GLY A 157 -0.08 -14.68 5.01
N MET A 158 0.58 -13.58 4.63
CA MET A 158 0.76 -12.37 5.45
C MET A 158 -0.30 -11.29 5.16
N ALA A 159 -1.31 -11.60 4.37
CA ALA A 159 -2.46 -10.75 4.08
C ALA A 159 -3.73 -11.61 3.95
N VAL A 160 -4.89 -10.99 4.11
CA VAL A 160 -6.17 -11.68 3.93
C VAL A 160 -6.33 -12.07 2.46
N PRO A 161 -6.69 -13.33 2.15
CA PRO A 161 -6.90 -13.77 0.77
C PRO A 161 -7.89 -12.89 0.00
N GLY A 162 -7.54 -12.52 -1.24
CA GLY A 162 -8.33 -11.66 -2.13
C GLY A 162 -8.22 -10.16 -1.84
N SER A 163 -7.33 -9.73 -0.91
CA SER A 163 -7.17 -8.32 -0.56
C SER A 163 -6.15 -7.56 -1.42
N ALA A 164 -5.21 -8.27 -2.05
CA ALA A 164 -4.07 -7.64 -2.73
C ALA A 164 -4.43 -6.82 -3.98
N SER A 165 -5.54 -7.14 -4.65
CA SER A 165 -5.92 -6.53 -5.94
C SER A 165 -7.14 -5.61 -5.85
N VAL A 166 -7.63 -5.31 -4.65
CA VAL A 166 -8.81 -4.46 -4.46
C VAL A 166 -8.43 -2.99 -4.62
N PRO A 167 -9.11 -2.22 -5.49
CA PRO A 167 -8.87 -0.79 -5.60
C PRO A 167 -9.16 -0.02 -4.30
N ALA A 168 -8.45 1.07 -4.06
CA ALA A 168 -8.60 1.86 -2.83
C ALA A 168 -10.02 2.45 -2.64
N ALA A 169 -10.66 2.84 -3.74
CA ALA A 169 -12.01 3.39 -3.74
C ALA A 169 -13.12 2.33 -3.57
N ASP A 170 -12.79 1.04 -3.71
CA ASP A 170 -13.76 -0.04 -3.58
C ASP A 170 -14.05 -0.34 -2.11
N SER A 171 -15.34 -0.50 -1.76
CA SER A 171 -15.76 -0.82 -0.39
C SER A 171 -15.19 -2.15 0.14
N ARG A 172 -14.86 -3.08 -0.75
CA ARG A 172 -14.21 -4.36 -0.38
C ARG A 172 -12.85 -4.15 0.28
N ASN A 173 -12.14 -3.05 -0.03
CA ASN A 173 -10.87 -2.72 0.62
C ASN A 173 -11.07 -2.50 2.14
N MET A 174 -12.09 -1.73 2.51
CA MET A 174 -12.43 -1.50 3.93
C MET A 174 -12.96 -2.76 4.61
N GLN A 175 -13.73 -3.59 3.89
CA GLN A 175 -14.21 -4.87 4.40
C GLN A 175 -13.04 -5.84 4.69
N GLY A 176 -12.07 -5.93 3.76
CA GLY A 176 -10.86 -6.71 3.95
C GLY A 176 -10.02 -6.23 5.13
N ALA A 177 -9.86 -4.92 5.29
CA ALA A 177 -9.17 -4.36 6.45
C ALA A 177 -9.87 -4.70 7.79
N ARG A 178 -11.20 -4.63 7.82
CA ARG A 178 -11.98 -5.02 8.99
C ARG A 178 -11.84 -6.52 9.29
N ALA A 179 -11.89 -7.35 8.25
CA ALA A 179 -11.67 -8.79 8.39
C ALA A 179 -10.27 -9.11 8.93
N ALA A 180 -9.23 -8.43 8.45
CA ALA A 180 -7.86 -8.57 8.95
C ALA A 180 -7.78 -8.33 10.46
N GLY A 181 -8.48 -7.31 10.97
CA GLY A 181 -8.55 -7.04 12.41
C GLY A 181 -9.14 -8.20 13.21
N ALA A 182 -10.23 -8.77 12.73
CA ALA A 182 -10.88 -9.89 13.39
C ALA A 182 -10.04 -11.19 13.32
N VAL A 183 -9.48 -11.48 12.15
CA VAL A 183 -8.60 -12.65 11.94
C VAL A 183 -7.43 -12.62 12.90
N LEU A 184 -6.75 -11.47 13.03
CA LEU A 184 -5.58 -11.35 13.89
C LEU A 184 -5.91 -11.58 15.38
N VAL A 185 -7.01 -11.03 15.88
CA VAL A 185 -7.45 -11.24 17.26
C VAL A 185 -7.82 -12.70 17.50
N ASN A 186 -8.44 -13.37 16.54
CA ASN A 186 -8.77 -14.79 16.67
C ASN A 186 -7.51 -15.66 16.67
N ALA A 187 -6.53 -15.37 15.80
CA ALA A 187 -5.24 -16.06 15.79
C ALA A 187 -4.54 -15.99 17.17
N LEU A 188 -4.53 -14.80 17.78
CA LEU A 188 -4.00 -14.64 19.16
C LEU A 188 -4.73 -15.51 20.19
N ARG A 189 -6.05 -15.64 20.09
CA ARG A 189 -6.83 -16.49 21.02
C ARG A 189 -6.58 -17.99 20.83
N GLU A 190 -6.26 -18.37 19.62
CA GLU A 190 -5.94 -19.76 19.27
C GLU A 190 -4.48 -20.11 19.55
N GLY A 191 -3.66 -19.15 19.97
CA GLY A 191 -2.26 -19.35 20.30
C GLY A 191 -1.35 -19.52 19.07
N ILE A 192 -1.77 -18.95 17.94
CA ILE A 192 -1.05 -18.98 16.67
C ILE A 192 -0.11 -17.77 16.60
#